data_6c8e5ce0ab42798706a7651a3cb0c5ba
#
_entry.id   6c8e5ce0ab42798706a7651a3cb0c5ba
#
_cell.length_a   1.000
_cell.length_b   1.000
_cell.length_c   1.000
_cell.angle_alpha   90.00
_cell.angle_beta   90.00
_cell.angle_gamma   90.00
#
_symmetry.space_group_name_H-M   'P 1'
#
loop_
_entity.id
_entity.type
_entity.pdbx_description
1 polymer ?
#
loop_
_entity_poly.entity_id
_entity_poly.type
_entity_poly.pdbx_seq_one_letter_code
_entity_poly.pdbx_strand_id
1 'polypeptide(L)'
;MVTLRYLIDTNICIDVSRRRYPRLSVRLASCEIGVIAMSVITLGELRVGAERSARRDEVHETIDALLHRIPAMGLTEEVARLYGQIRAQLAASGQIIGSNDLWIGAHALALGVTLVTSNIREF
;
A
#
# COMPACT_ATOMS: atom_id res chain seq x y z
N MET A 1 12.57 -18.60 7.34
CA MET A 1 11.23 -18.16 6.89
C MET A 1 11.15 -16.64 6.95
N VAL A 2 10.69 -16.02 5.87
CA VAL A 2 10.52 -14.57 5.81
C VAL A 2 9.18 -14.18 6.41
N THR A 3 9.18 -13.19 7.29
CA THR A 3 7.97 -12.67 7.93
C THR A 3 7.65 -11.29 7.36
N LEU A 4 6.41 -11.10 6.93
CA LEU A 4 5.94 -9.78 6.48
C LEU A 4 5.97 -8.82 7.66
N ARG A 5 6.57 -7.65 7.48
CA ARG A 5 6.73 -6.63 8.52
C ARG A 5 6.15 -5.28 8.16
N TYR A 6 6.10 -4.96 6.86
CA TYR A 6 5.71 -3.63 6.38
C TYR A 6 4.72 -3.72 5.24
N LEU A 7 3.72 -2.86 5.30
CA LEU A 7 2.81 -2.61 4.20
C LEU A 7 3.06 -1.16 3.76
N ILE A 8 3.36 -0.94 2.48
CA ILE A 8 3.64 0.40 1.98
C ILE A 8 2.44 0.92 1.19
N ASP A 9 2.16 2.22 1.33
CA ASP A 9 1.03 2.82 0.63
C ASP A 9 1.37 3.21 -0.82
N THR A 10 0.36 3.70 -1.54
CA THR A 10 0.48 4.02 -2.96
C THR A 10 1.56 5.07 -3.23
N ASN A 11 1.62 6.13 -2.43
CA ASN A 11 2.59 7.20 -2.63
C ASN A 11 4.02 6.72 -2.43
N ILE A 12 4.25 5.88 -1.42
CA ILE A 12 5.57 5.28 -1.19
C ILE A 12 5.95 4.37 -2.37
N CYS A 13 5.00 3.57 -2.89
CA CYS A 13 5.26 2.73 -4.06
C CYS A 13 5.67 3.57 -5.27
N ILE A 14 4.97 4.69 -5.51
CA ILE A 14 5.30 5.61 -6.61
C ILE A 14 6.69 6.20 -6.41
N ASP A 15 6.99 6.69 -5.20
CA ASP A 15 8.28 7.29 -4.89
C ASP A 15 9.43 6.30 -5.09
N VAL A 16 9.24 5.04 -4.68
CA VAL A 16 10.22 3.98 -4.89
C VAL A 16 10.42 3.72 -6.39
N SER A 17 9.33 3.62 -7.16
CA SER A 17 9.42 3.35 -8.60
C SER A 17 10.12 4.48 -9.35
N ARG A 18 10.00 5.72 -8.89
CA ARG A 18 10.63 6.91 -9.46
C ARG A 18 12.01 7.21 -8.87
N ARG A 19 12.47 6.39 -7.92
CA ARG A 19 13.73 6.59 -7.20
C ARG A 19 13.86 7.99 -6.61
N ARG A 20 12.73 8.54 -6.13
CA ARG A 20 12.68 9.90 -5.57
C ARG A 20 13.48 10.02 -4.28
N TYR A 21 13.52 8.94 -3.49
CA TYR A 21 14.26 8.88 -2.22
C TYR A 21 15.28 7.75 -2.29
N PRO A 22 16.52 8.03 -2.74
CA PRO A 22 17.53 6.97 -2.92
C PRO A 22 17.79 6.14 -1.65
N ARG A 23 17.80 6.76 -0.47
CA ARG A 23 18.02 6.03 0.78
C ARG A 23 16.91 5.03 1.06
N LEU A 24 15.66 5.43 0.80
CA LEU A 24 14.52 4.54 0.95
C LEU A 24 14.61 3.38 -0.03
N SER A 25 14.94 3.65 -1.28
CA SER A 25 15.10 2.63 -2.31
C SER A 25 16.18 1.62 -1.94
N VAL A 26 17.30 2.08 -1.41
CA VAL A 26 18.39 1.21 -0.95
C VAL A 26 17.94 0.34 0.22
N ARG A 27 17.26 0.90 1.20
CA ARG A 27 16.76 0.13 2.36
C ARG A 27 15.74 -0.93 1.93
N LEU A 28 14.83 -0.58 1.03
CA LEU A 28 13.83 -1.53 0.53
C LEU A 28 14.50 -2.65 -0.25
N ALA A 29 15.50 -2.30 -1.08
CA ALA A 29 16.25 -3.29 -1.86
C ALA A 29 17.07 -4.25 -0.97
N SER A 30 17.45 -3.82 0.24
CA SER A 30 18.21 -4.65 1.17
C SER A 30 17.35 -5.64 1.96
N CYS A 31 16.02 -5.46 1.95
CA CYS A 31 15.11 -6.38 2.62
C CYS A 31 14.90 -7.64 1.77
N GLU A 32 14.72 -8.78 2.44
CA GLU A 32 14.33 -10.00 1.74
C GLU A 32 12.93 -9.83 1.15
N ILE A 33 12.69 -10.45 0.00
CA ILE A 33 11.37 -10.47 -0.63
C ILE A 33 10.38 -11.14 0.33
N GLY A 34 9.25 -10.47 0.58
CA GLY A 34 8.24 -10.94 1.53
C GLY A 34 8.23 -10.18 2.86
N VAL A 35 9.27 -9.38 3.15
CA VAL A 35 9.29 -8.49 4.32
C VAL A 35 8.39 -7.29 4.08
N ILE A 36 8.32 -6.82 2.85
CA ILE A 36 7.56 -5.64 2.43
C ILE A 36 6.51 -6.07 1.41
N ALA A 37 5.30 -5.55 1.54
CA ALA A 37 4.21 -5.82 0.61
C ALA A 37 3.38 -4.55 0.41
N MET A 38 2.47 -4.60 -0.55
CA MET A 38 1.43 -3.60 -0.73
C MET A 38 0.07 -4.26 -0.60
N SER A 39 -0.95 -3.47 -0.27
CA SER A 39 -2.32 -3.91 -0.34
C SER A 39 -2.76 -4.05 -1.80
N VAL A 40 -3.67 -4.98 -2.09
CA VAL A 40 -4.34 -5.05 -3.39
C VAL A 40 -5.06 -3.73 -3.72
N ILE A 41 -5.47 -2.97 -2.71
CA ILE A 41 -6.04 -1.63 -2.89
C ILE A 41 -5.00 -0.69 -3.51
N THR A 42 -3.78 -0.72 -2.99
CA THR A 42 -2.65 0.05 -3.55
C THR A 42 -2.37 -0.36 -4.99
N LEU A 43 -2.35 -1.66 -5.26
CA LEU A 43 -2.17 -2.15 -6.63
C LEU A 43 -3.25 -1.61 -7.57
N GLY A 44 -4.51 -1.60 -7.12
CA GLY A 44 -5.62 -1.05 -7.90
C GLY A 44 -5.40 0.43 -8.22
N GLU A 45 -4.96 1.23 -7.26
CA GLU A 45 -4.65 2.64 -7.47
C GLU A 45 -3.51 2.83 -8.47
N LEU A 46 -2.47 2.01 -8.37
CA LEU A 46 -1.35 2.05 -9.32
C LEU A 46 -1.83 1.70 -10.74
N ARG A 47 -2.71 0.70 -10.88
CA ARG A 47 -3.28 0.32 -12.18
C ARG A 47 -4.14 1.43 -12.78
N VAL A 48 -4.90 2.16 -11.96
CA VAL A 48 -5.64 3.34 -12.42
C VAL A 48 -4.67 4.37 -13.01
N GLY A 49 -3.56 4.62 -12.32
CA GLY A 49 -2.52 5.54 -12.83
C GLY A 49 -1.95 5.08 -14.17
N ALA A 50 -1.73 3.77 -14.31
CA ALA A 50 -1.25 3.20 -15.58
C ALA A 50 -2.26 3.42 -16.71
N GLU A 51 -3.54 3.12 -16.45
CA GLU A 51 -4.61 3.26 -17.45
C GLU A 51 -4.79 4.69 -17.93
N ARG A 52 -4.50 5.66 -17.07
CA ARG A 52 -4.60 7.09 -17.41
C ARG A 52 -3.34 7.65 -18.03
N SER A 53 -2.26 6.86 -18.09
CA SER A 53 -0.98 7.32 -18.62
C SER A 53 -0.97 7.31 -20.15
N ALA A 54 -0.26 8.27 -20.74
CA ALA A 54 0.05 8.25 -22.18
C ALA A 54 0.97 7.06 -22.52
N ARG A 55 1.67 6.49 -21.52
CA ARG A 55 2.56 5.33 -21.66
C ARG A 55 2.00 4.13 -20.90
N ARG A 56 0.75 3.84 -21.14
CA ARG A 56 -0.03 2.83 -20.41
C ARG A 56 0.71 1.51 -20.25
N ASP A 57 1.19 0.93 -21.36
CA ASP A 57 1.82 -0.38 -21.33
C ASP A 57 3.16 -0.36 -20.56
N GLU A 58 3.95 0.70 -20.75
CA GLU A 58 5.21 0.86 -20.02
C GLU A 58 4.98 0.99 -18.51
N VAL A 59 3.94 1.71 -18.10
CA VAL A 59 3.64 1.88 -16.68
C VAL A 59 3.17 0.56 -16.07
N HIS A 60 2.33 -0.21 -16.79
CA HIS A 60 1.94 -1.54 -16.33
C HIS A 60 3.16 -2.46 -16.18
N GLU A 61 4.10 -2.42 -17.10
CA GLU A 61 5.33 -3.20 -17.01
C GLU A 61 6.16 -2.80 -15.78
N THR A 62 6.23 -1.51 -15.49
CA THR A 62 6.92 -1.01 -14.28
C THR A 62 6.25 -1.55 -13.01
N ILE A 63 4.92 -1.56 -12.98
CA ILE A 63 4.16 -2.11 -11.85
C ILE A 63 4.43 -3.62 -11.74
N ASP A 64 4.43 -4.34 -12.84
CA ASP A 64 4.69 -5.78 -12.84
C ASP A 64 6.09 -6.07 -12.28
N ALA A 65 7.09 -5.27 -12.65
CA ALA A 65 8.44 -5.39 -12.11
C ALA A 65 8.47 -5.11 -10.60
N LEU A 66 7.73 -4.10 -10.15
CA LEU A 66 7.63 -3.74 -8.73
C LEU A 66 7.03 -4.89 -7.91
N LEU A 67 6.05 -5.59 -8.47
CA LEU A 67 5.37 -6.71 -7.80
C LEU A 67 6.30 -7.89 -7.50
N HIS A 68 7.36 -8.07 -8.26
CA HIS A 68 8.36 -9.09 -7.96
C HIS A 68 9.11 -8.77 -6.65
N ARG A 69 9.23 -7.52 -6.33
CA ARG A 69 9.95 -7.05 -5.14
C ARG A 69 9.00 -6.80 -3.98
N ILE A 70 7.82 -6.26 -4.27
CA ILE A 70 6.81 -5.84 -3.30
C ILE A 70 5.49 -6.49 -3.72
N PRO A 71 5.23 -7.72 -3.24
CA PRO A 71 4.01 -8.42 -3.65
C PRO A 71 2.75 -7.76 -3.12
N ALA A 72 1.64 -7.95 -3.82
CA ALA A 72 0.34 -7.46 -3.38
C ALA A 72 -0.34 -8.51 -2.51
N MET A 73 -0.90 -8.05 -1.38
CA MET A 73 -1.65 -8.90 -0.45
C MET A 73 -3.14 -8.69 -0.66
N GLY A 74 -3.90 -9.80 -0.73
CA GLY A 74 -5.35 -9.76 -0.88
C GLY A 74 -6.06 -9.37 0.41
N LEU A 75 -7.28 -8.87 0.26
CA LEU A 75 -8.15 -8.55 1.39
C LEU A 75 -8.79 -9.83 1.93
N THR A 76 -9.05 -9.82 3.24
CA THR A 76 -9.69 -10.94 3.95
C THR A 76 -10.92 -10.44 4.70
N GLU A 77 -11.71 -11.36 5.25
CA GLU A 77 -12.84 -11.01 6.12
C GLU A 77 -12.39 -10.19 7.32
N GLU A 78 -11.23 -10.51 7.88
CA GLU A 78 -10.67 -9.77 9.03
C GLU A 78 -10.44 -8.30 8.66
N VAL A 79 -9.92 -8.03 7.47
CA VAL A 79 -9.73 -6.66 6.97
C VAL A 79 -11.08 -5.95 6.88
N ALA A 80 -12.10 -6.62 6.34
CA ALA A 80 -13.45 -6.06 6.20
C ALA A 80 -14.07 -5.73 7.56
N ARG A 81 -13.89 -6.61 8.53
CA ARG A 81 -14.40 -6.39 9.89
C ARG A 81 -13.75 -5.17 10.54
N LEU A 82 -12.43 -5.06 10.45
CA LEU A 82 -11.69 -3.91 10.99
C LEU A 82 -12.05 -2.63 10.26
N TYR A 83 -12.17 -2.69 8.93
CA TYR A 83 -12.60 -1.54 8.13
C TYR A 83 -13.95 -1.00 8.63
N GLY A 84 -14.92 -1.89 8.82
CA GLY A 84 -16.26 -1.50 9.30
C GLY A 84 -16.22 -0.87 10.67
N GLN A 85 -15.47 -1.45 11.60
CA GLN A 85 -15.34 -0.92 12.96
C GLN A 85 -14.70 0.46 12.97
N ILE A 86 -13.59 0.63 12.28
CA ILE A 86 -12.84 1.90 12.26
C ILE A 86 -13.66 2.98 11.58
N ARG A 87 -14.27 2.67 10.43
CA ARG A 87 -15.08 3.64 9.70
C ARG A 87 -16.26 4.14 10.54
N ALA A 88 -16.94 3.22 11.25
CA ALA A 88 -18.04 3.58 12.11
C ALA A 88 -17.60 4.50 13.27
N GLN A 89 -16.46 4.20 13.88
CA GLN A 89 -15.90 5.04 14.95
C GLN A 89 -15.52 6.43 14.45
N LEU A 90 -14.88 6.52 13.28
CA LEU A 90 -14.50 7.81 12.69
C LEU A 90 -15.72 8.63 12.33
N ALA A 91 -16.75 8.02 11.74
CA ALA A 91 -17.99 8.69 11.42
C ALA A 91 -18.68 9.23 12.67
N ALA A 92 -18.70 8.44 13.75
CA ALA A 92 -19.32 8.86 15.01
C ALA A 92 -18.58 10.05 15.65
N SER A 93 -17.27 10.17 15.46
CA SER A 93 -16.47 11.29 15.98
C SER A 93 -16.36 12.46 14.99
N GLY A 94 -17.04 12.39 13.84
CA GLY A 94 -17.03 13.44 12.83
C GLY A 94 -15.74 13.52 12.02
N GLN A 95 -14.89 12.50 12.10
CA GLN A 95 -13.64 12.46 11.35
C GLN A 95 -13.85 11.75 10.02
N ILE A 96 -13.17 12.25 8.98
CA ILE A 96 -13.25 11.69 7.64
C ILE A 96 -11.85 11.31 7.19
N ILE A 97 -11.72 10.10 6.67
CA ILE A 97 -10.51 9.59 6.03
C ILE A 97 -10.92 9.00 4.68
N GLY A 98 -10.07 9.15 3.66
CA GLY A 98 -10.34 8.58 2.34
C GLY A 98 -10.57 7.08 2.43
N SER A 99 -11.55 6.54 1.67
CA SER A 99 -11.93 5.13 1.80
C SER A 99 -10.79 4.18 1.46
N ASN A 100 -9.97 4.48 0.45
CA ASN A 100 -8.83 3.62 0.11
C ASN A 100 -7.76 3.65 1.20
N ASP A 101 -7.45 4.82 1.75
CA ASP A 101 -6.52 4.93 2.87
C ASP A 101 -7.02 4.15 4.08
N LEU A 102 -8.32 4.21 4.34
CA LEU A 102 -8.93 3.45 5.43
C LEU A 102 -8.81 1.94 5.20
N TRP A 103 -9.05 1.46 3.97
CA TRP A 103 -8.84 0.06 3.61
C TRP A 103 -7.40 -0.37 3.83
N ILE A 104 -6.45 0.45 3.40
CA ILE A 104 -5.01 0.15 3.54
C ILE A 104 -4.63 0.10 5.03
N GLY A 105 -5.12 1.05 5.84
CA GLY A 105 -4.89 1.05 7.27
C GLY A 105 -5.46 -0.18 7.97
N ALA A 106 -6.71 -0.56 7.64
CA ALA A 106 -7.35 -1.75 8.18
C ALA A 106 -6.59 -3.01 7.76
N HIS A 107 -6.07 -3.02 6.52
CA HIS A 107 -5.28 -4.14 6.00
C HIS A 107 -4.00 -4.34 6.82
N ALA A 108 -3.28 -3.23 7.09
CA ALA A 108 -2.06 -3.29 7.90
C ALA A 108 -2.37 -3.81 9.32
N LEU A 109 -3.45 -3.35 9.92
CA LEU A 109 -3.88 -3.82 11.24
C LEU A 109 -4.20 -5.32 11.25
N ALA A 110 -4.94 -5.78 10.25
CA ALA A 110 -5.30 -7.20 10.14
C ALA A 110 -4.07 -8.09 9.99
N LEU A 111 -3.07 -7.63 9.25
CA LEU A 111 -1.82 -8.36 9.05
C LEU A 111 -0.87 -8.23 10.25
N GLY A 112 -1.13 -7.30 11.17
CA GLY A 112 -0.25 -7.05 12.30
C GLY A 112 1.09 -6.46 11.91
N VAL A 113 1.11 -5.64 10.86
CA VAL A 113 2.34 -5.06 10.32
C VAL A 113 2.32 -3.53 10.41
N THR A 114 3.48 -2.93 10.19
CA THR A 114 3.63 -1.48 10.20
C THR A 114 3.25 -0.92 8.83
N LEU A 115 2.38 0.08 8.81
CA LEU A 115 2.06 0.82 7.59
C LEU A 115 3.10 1.92 7.40
N VAL A 116 3.76 1.92 6.23
CA VAL A 116 4.70 2.97 5.84
C VAL A 116 3.98 3.91 4.89
N THR A 117 3.80 5.15 5.30
CA THR A 117 3.02 6.13 4.55
C THR A 117 3.66 7.51 4.63
N SER A 118 3.49 8.31 3.58
CA SER A 118 3.78 9.75 3.60
C SER A 118 2.53 10.57 3.91
N ASN A 119 1.36 9.93 3.95
CA ASN A 119 0.07 10.60 4.14
C ASN A 119 -0.38 10.50 5.60
N ILE A 120 0.42 11.07 6.51
CA ILE A 120 0.17 10.96 7.96
C ILE A 120 -1.08 11.69 8.42
N ARG A 121 -1.62 12.63 7.63
CA ARG A 121 -2.87 13.32 7.97
C ARG A 121 -4.06 12.37 8.01
N GLU A 122 -4.02 11.31 7.18
CA GLU A 122 -5.08 10.33 7.10
C GLU A 122 -4.98 9.27 8.21
N PHE A 123 -3.82 9.15 8.80
CA PHE A 123 -3.54 8.15 9.83
C PHE A 123 -2.99 8.79 11.10
#